data_3f2f656f70a23d461b5da76dd4429ad4
#
_entry.id   3f2f656f70a23d461b5da76dd4429ad4
#
_cell.length_a   1.000
_cell.length_b   1.000
_cell.length_c   1.000
_cell.angle_alpha   90.00
_cell.angle_beta   90.00
_cell.angle_gamma   90.00
#
_symmetry.space_group_name_H-M   'P 1'
#
loop_
_entity.id
_entity.type
_entity.pdbx_description
1 polymer ?
#
loop_
_entity_poly.entity_id
_entity_poly.type
_entity_poly.pdbx_seq_one_letter_code
_entity_poly.pdbx_strand_id
1 'polypeptide(L)'
;MPAGVVGVAGLDALSRACGDAIEQTPARRWRLPPLQAAAAAHGGFLHGAECFDNSFFNVSAAEASVMDPQQRLLLEMGYTALHGAGLTKVRLVSSDTGVYLGIQAIDWTVGSATLLPPSRRGSSYAVTGGTLSVAAGRLSFVLGLHGP
;
A
#
# COMPACT_ATOMS: atom_id res chain seq x y z
N MET A 1 1.99 5.77 8.00
CA MET A 1 2.67 7.04 8.22
C MET A 1 4.10 6.77 8.65
N PRO A 2 5.09 7.57 8.22
CA PRO A 2 6.49 7.34 8.54
C PRO A 2 6.81 7.61 10.03
N ALA A 3 7.94 7.07 10.49
CA ALA A 3 8.49 7.28 11.84
C ALA A 3 7.52 6.98 13.00
N GLY A 4 6.69 5.96 12.87
CA GLY A 4 5.77 5.55 13.93
C GLY A 4 4.62 6.52 14.22
N VAL A 5 4.44 7.55 13.40
CA VAL A 5 3.28 8.45 13.47
C VAL A 5 2.00 7.68 13.19
N VAL A 6 1.04 7.72 14.11
CA VAL A 6 -0.21 6.98 14.01
C VAL A 6 -1.41 7.93 13.97
N GLY A 7 -2.21 7.81 12.89
CA GLY A 7 -3.45 8.55 12.72
C GLY A 7 -3.26 10.06 12.50
N VAL A 8 -4.39 10.75 12.36
CA VAL A 8 -4.43 12.21 12.10
C VAL A 8 -3.84 13.00 13.28
N ALA A 9 -4.13 12.57 14.52
CA ALA A 9 -3.61 13.22 15.71
C ALA A 9 -2.07 13.17 15.80
N GLY A 10 -1.48 12.03 15.42
CA GLY A 10 -0.01 11.91 15.36
C GLY A 10 0.61 12.78 14.27
N LEU A 11 -0.04 12.91 13.12
CA LEU A 11 0.39 13.81 12.05
C LEU A 11 0.31 15.28 12.48
N ASP A 12 -0.78 15.67 13.14
CA ASP A 12 -0.95 17.02 13.67
C ASP A 12 0.11 17.35 14.74
N ALA A 13 0.38 16.42 15.64
CA ALA A 13 1.43 16.57 16.65
C ALA A 13 2.82 16.73 16.01
N LEU A 14 3.16 15.88 15.02
CA LEU A 14 4.42 15.99 14.28
C LEU A 14 4.56 17.35 13.58
N SER A 15 3.47 17.79 12.93
CA SER A 15 3.44 19.08 12.23
C SER A 15 3.60 20.28 13.18
N ARG A 16 2.88 20.25 14.32
CA ARG A 16 2.98 21.32 15.33
C ARG A 16 4.37 21.39 15.98
N ALA A 17 5.00 20.24 16.15
CA ALA A 17 6.35 20.16 16.70
C ALA A 17 7.44 20.50 15.67
N CYS A 18 7.07 20.83 14.43
CA CYS A 18 8.02 20.93 13.30
C CYS A 18 8.96 19.74 13.24
N GLY A 19 8.43 18.54 13.56
CA GLY A 19 9.20 17.32 13.67
C GLY A 19 9.60 16.75 12.32
N ASP A 20 10.70 15.99 12.31
CA ASP A 20 11.16 15.25 11.15
C ASP A 20 10.80 13.77 11.29
N ALA A 21 10.21 13.21 10.25
CA ALA A 21 9.86 11.80 10.17
C ALA A 21 10.83 11.00 9.27
N ILE A 22 11.95 11.60 8.90
CA ILE A 22 13.02 10.92 8.17
C ILE A 22 13.85 10.11 9.15
N GLU A 23 14.03 8.84 8.85
CA GLU A 23 14.82 7.91 9.66
C GLU A 23 15.86 7.17 8.82
N GLN A 24 16.81 6.56 9.48
CA GLN A 24 17.81 5.74 8.81
C GLN A 24 17.14 4.50 8.20
N THR A 25 17.57 4.11 7.00
CA THR A 25 17.05 2.94 6.30
C THR A 25 17.15 1.69 7.18
N PRO A 26 16.01 1.08 7.57
CA PRO A 26 16.03 -0.10 8.42
C PRO A 26 16.71 -1.28 7.71
N ALA A 27 17.60 -1.98 8.39
CA ALA A 27 18.34 -3.13 7.84
C ALA A 27 17.43 -4.27 7.35
N ARG A 28 16.17 -4.32 7.82
CA ARG A 28 15.14 -5.26 7.37
C ARG A 28 14.54 -4.90 6.00
N ARG A 29 14.70 -3.64 5.55
CA ARG A 29 14.19 -3.20 4.24
C ARG A 29 15.15 -3.59 3.14
N TRP A 30 16.38 -3.10 3.21
CA TRP A 30 17.47 -3.49 2.33
C TRP A 30 18.83 -3.12 2.95
N ARG A 31 19.86 -3.77 2.47
CA ARG A 31 21.24 -3.42 2.79
C ARG A 31 21.83 -2.65 1.62
N LEU A 32 22.19 -1.41 1.85
CA LEU A 32 22.78 -0.57 0.82
C LEU A 32 24.25 -0.95 0.60
N PRO A 33 24.71 -1.09 -0.66
CA PRO A 33 26.12 -1.18 -0.96
C PRO A 33 26.87 0.08 -0.47
N PRO A 34 28.14 -0.03 -0.04
CA PRO A 34 28.86 1.10 0.55
C PRO A 34 28.90 2.37 -0.31
N LEU A 35 28.99 2.22 -1.63
CA LEU A 35 29.00 3.35 -2.58
C LEU A 35 27.64 4.09 -2.69
N GLN A 36 26.54 3.44 -2.36
CA GLN A 36 25.17 4.01 -2.42
C GLN A 36 24.64 4.40 -1.04
N ALA A 37 25.35 4.01 0.02
CA ALA A 37 24.90 4.20 1.39
C ALA A 37 24.68 5.67 1.77
N ALA A 38 25.50 6.58 1.25
CA ALA A 38 25.38 8.00 1.58
C ALA A 38 24.13 8.67 0.98
N ALA A 39 23.74 8.31 -0.24
CA ALA A 39 22.63 8.96 -0.95
C ALA A 39 21.26 8.41 -0.55
N ALA A 40 21.20 7.16 -0.08
CA ALA A 40 19.95 6.47 0.26
C ALA A 40 19.89 5.98 1.71
N ALA A 41 20.71 6.61 2.59
CA ALA A 41 20.81 6.20 3.98
C ALA A 41 19.57 6.54 4.82
N HIS A 42 18.79 7.50 4.39
CA HIS A 42 17.64 8.02 5.13
C HIS A 42 16.40 8.14 4.25
N GLY A 43 15.23 7.99 4.85
CA GLY A 43 13.94 8.12 4.16
C GLY A 43 12.76 8.07 5.11
N GLY A 44 11.58 8.35 4.59
CA GLY A 44 10.33 8.20 5.33
C GLY A 44 9.79 6.79 5.19
N PHE A 45 9.99 5.93 6.16
CA PHE A 45 9.58 4.52 6.11
C PHE A 45 8.24 4.29 6.79
N LEU A 46 7.35 3.59 6.11
CA LEU A 46 6.09 3.13 6.68
C LEU A 46 6.33 1.87 7.51
N HIS A 47 5.90 1.88 8.77
CA HIS A 47 5.91 0.70 9.62
C HIS A 47 4.69 -0.17 9.32
N GLY A 48 4.89 -1.49 9.28
CA GLY A 48 3.81 -2.45 9.02
C GLY A 48 3.31 -2.50 7.57
N ALA A 49 3.98 -1.85 6.60
CA ALA A 49 3.58 -1.90 5.19
C ALA A 49 3.66 -3.33 4.60
N GLU A 50 4.35 -4.25 5.26
CA GLU A 50 4.39 -5.68 4.96
C GLU A 50 3.16 -6.44 5.48
N CYS A 51 2.44 -5.89 6.48
CA CYS A 51 1.24 -6.48 7.04
C CYS A 51 0.03 -6.13 6.17
N PHE A 52 -0.82 -7.11 5.91
CA PHE A 52 -2.06 -6.93 5.16
C PHE A 52 -3.06 -8.01 5.54
N ASP A 53 -4.25 -7.62 5.97
CA ASP A 53 -5.33 -8.57 6.26
C ASP A 53 -6.05 -8.95 4.96
N ASN A 54 -5.46 -9.90 4.25
CA ASN A 54 -6.00 -10.39 3.00
C ASN A 54 -7.37 -11.06 3.16
N SER A 55 -7.64 -11.68 4.30
CA SER A 55 -8.92 -12.33 4.60
C SER A 55 -10.05 -11.31 4.71
N PHE A 56 -9.80 -10.18 5.37
CA PHE A 56 -10.78 -9.10 5.48
C PHE A 56 -11.22 -8.55 4.11
N PHE A 57 -10.30 -8.51 3.15
CA PHE A 57 -10.55 -8.01 1.79
C PHE A 57 -10.93 -9.10 0.79
N ASN A 58 -11.11 -10.36 1.23
CA ASN A 58 -11.38 -11.52 0.36
C ASN A 58 -10.33 -11.70 -0.76
N VAL A 59 -9.08 -11.35 -0.47
CA VAL A 59 -7.93 -11.54 -1.35
C VAL A 59 -7.23 -12.83 -0.94
N SER A 60 -6.91 -13.70 -1.88
CA SER A 60 -6.18 -14.94 -1.56
C SER A 60 -4.76 -14.63 -1.08
N ALA A 61 -4.20 -15.49 -0.23
CA ALA A 61 -2.80 -15.34 0.22
C ALA A 61 -1.81 -15.38 -0.94
N ALA A 62 -2.10 -16.15 -1.99
CA ALA A 62 -1.28 -16.22 -3.20
C ALA A 62 -1.28 -14.90 -3.95
N GLU A 63 -2.42 -14.27 -4.12
CA GLU A 63 -2.57 -12.95 -4.73
C GLU A 63 -1.91 -11.87 -3.87
N ALA A 64 -2.23 -11.81 -2.58
CA ALA A 64 -1.67 -10.83 -1.64
C ALA A 64 -0.14 -10.85 -1.63
N SER A 65 0.48 -12.02 -1.77
CA SER A 65 1.94 -12.19 -1.75
C SER A 65 2.66 -11.57 -2.94
N VAL A 66 1.99 -11.35 -4.07
CA VAL A 66 2.56 -10.74 -5.28
C VAL A 66 2.02 -9.33 -5.55
N MET A 67 1.06 -8.89 -4.74
CA MET A 67 0.42 -7.58 -4.87
C MET A 67 1.36 -6.46 -4.40
N ASP A 68 1.41 -5.38 -5.18
CA ASP A 68 2.15 -4.18 -4.84
C ASP A 68 1.75 -3.67 -3.44
N PRO A 69 2.69 -3.37 -2.55
CA PRO A 69 2.40 -2.75 -1.26
C PRO A 69 1.51 -1.52 -1.34
N GLN A 70 1.62 -0.71 -2.40
CA GLN A 70 0.76 0.45 -2.61
C GLN A 70 -0.71 0.03 -2.75
N GLN A 71 -1.01 -1.03 -3.50
CA GLN A 71 -2.39 -1.52 -3.66
C GLN A 71 -2.95 -2.06 -2.34
N ARG A 72 -2.12 -2.74 -1.52
CA ARG A 72 -2.53 -3.22 -0.19
C ARG A 72 -2.85 -2.06 0.75
N LEU A 73 -1.97 -1.07 0.81
CA LEU A 73 -2.18 0.13 1.62
C LEU A 73 -3.41 0.94 1.16
N LEU A 74 -3.66 1.02 -0.15
CA LEU A 74 -4.86 1.67 -0.68
C LEU A 74 -6.15 0.98 -0.25
N LEU A 75 -6.18 -0.35 -0.19
CA LEU A 75 -7.33 -1.09 0.33
C LEU A 75 -7.56 -0.78 1.82
N GLU A 76 -6.53 -0.85 2.64
CA GLU A 76 -6.64 -0.60 4.08
C GLU A 76 -6.98 0.85 4.40
N MET A 77 -6.27 1.80 3.78
CA MET A 77 -6.49 3.23 4.04
C MET A 77 -7.80 3.71 3.42
N GLY A 78 -8.15 3.23 2.23
CA GLY A 78 -9.42 3.54 1.58
C GLY A 78 -10.61 3.07 2.42
N TYR A 79 -10.57 1.81 2.89
CA TYR A 79 -11.61 1.31 3.78
C TYR A 79 -11.65 2.07 5.13
N THR A 80 -10.49 2.35 5.70
CA THR A 80 -10.41 3.11 6.97
C THR A 80 -11.03 4.50 6.84
N ALA A 81 -10.76 5.19 5.73
CA ALA A 81 -11.34 6.51 5.45
C ALA A 81 -12.87 6.44 5.29
N LEU A 82 -13.37 5.48 4.53
CA LEU A 82 -14.81 5.27 4.32
C LEU A 82 -15.51 4.88 5.62
N HIS A 83 -14.91 3.98 6.40
CA HIS A 83 -15.44 3.57 7.70
C HIS A 83 -15.45 4.73 8.69
N GLY A 84 -14.41 5.55 8.71
CA GLY A 84 -14.35 6.78 9.51
C GLY A 84 -15.44 7.80 9.15
N ALA A 85 -15.91 7.77 7.91
CA ALA A 85 -17.07 8.55 7.44
C ALA A 85 -18.43 7.87 7.73
N GLY A 86 -18.45 6.77 8.50
CA GLY A 86 -19.66 6.04 8.84
C GLY A 86 -20.17 5.08 7.75
N LEU A 87 -19.36 4.81 6.71
CA LEU A 87 -19.68 3.88 5.64
C LEU A 87 -19.13 2.49 5.95
N THR A 88 -19.99 1.59 6.36
CA THR A 88 -19.64 0.18 6.56
C THR A 88 -19.61 -0.59 5.24
N LYS A 89 -18.97 -1.77 5.19
CA LYS A 89 -18.97 -2.63 3.99
C LYS A 89 -20.37 -2.87 3.43
N VAL A 90 -21.35 -3.11 4.30
CA VAL A 90 -22.74 -3.35 3.88
C VAL A 90 -23.36 -2.14 3.16
N ARG A 91 -23.02 -0.92 3.61
CA ARG A 91 -23.52 0.33 2.97
C ARG A 91 -22.77 0.68 1.68
N LEU A 92 -21.55 0.17 1.53
CA LEU A 92 -20.73 0.41 0.34
C LEU A 92 -21.13 -0.51 -0.82
N VAL A 93 -21.53 -1.73 -0.55
CA VAL A 93 -21.95 -2.68 -1.59
C VAL A 93 -23.06 -2.08 -2.43
N SER A 94 -22.87 -2.10 -3.75
CA SER A 94 -23.79 -1.55 -4.76
C SER A 94 -24.02 -0.05 -4.65
N SER A 95 -23.16 0.70 -3.97
CA SER A 95 -23.24 2.16 -3.95
C SER A 95 -22.64 2.78 -5.23
N ASP A 96 -23.16 3.94 -5.64
CA ASP A 96 -22.66 4.72 -6.78
C ASP A 96 -21.39 5.51 -6.44
N THR A 97 -20.59 5.02 -5.47
CA THR A 97 -19.35 5.66 -5.07
C THR A 97 -18.28 5.46 -6.14
N GLY A 98 -17.77 6.54 -6.71
CA GLY A 98 -16.65 6.54 -7.66
C GLY A 98 -15.28 6.56 -6.95
N VAL A 99 -14.28 5.92 -7.55
CA VAL A 99 -12.92 5.86 -7.03
C VAL A 99 -11.95 6.45 -8.04
N TYR A 100 -11.28 7.52 -7.63
CA TYR A 100 -10.27 8.21 -8.43
C TYR A 100 -8.94 8.19 -7.68
N LEU A 101 -7.92 7.57 -8.24
CA LEU A 101 -6.61 7.42 -7.62
C LEU A 101 -5.51 8.06 -8.47
N GLY A 102 -4.67 8.87 -7.84
CA GLY A 102 -3.37 9.25 -8.36
C GLY A 102 -2.31 8.30 -7.81
N ILE A 103 -1.65 7.54 -8.68
CA ILE A 103 -0.58 6.61 -8.32
C ILE A 103 0.54 6.70 -9.35
N GLN A 104 1.78 6.70 -8.83
CA GLN A 104 2.96 6.84 -9.68
C GLN A 104 4.02 5.86 -9.31
N ALA A 105 4.80 5.25 -9.64
CA ALA A 105 5.88 4.33 -9.30
C ALA A 105 5.51 2.89 -9.62
N ILE A 106 6.36 2.28 -10.43
CA ILE A 106 6.27 0.88 -10.86
C ILE A 106 7.46 0.06 -10.34
N ASP A 107 8.11 0.57 -9.29
CA ASP A 107 9.30 -0.04 -8.68
C ASP A 107 9.03 -1.45 -8.16
N TRP A 108 7.81 -1.74 -7.70
CA TRP A 108 7.42 -3.10 -7.32
C TRP A 108 7.53 -4.09 -8.47
N THR A 109 7.09 -3.73 -9.67
CA THR A 109 7.17 -4.59 -10.85
C THR A 109 8.62 -4.90 -11.21
N VAL A 110 9.49 -3.90 -11.13
CA VAL A 110 10.93 -4.04 -11.39
C VAL A 110 11.60 -4.85 -10.28
N GLY A 111 11.31 -4.53 -9.00
CA GLY A 111 11.86 -5.23 -7.85
C GLY A 111 11.36 -6.67 -7.73
N SER A 112 10.08 -6.92 -7.98
CA SER A 112 9.49 -8.26 -7.89
C SER A 112 10.04 -9.22 -8.94
N ALA A 113 10.49 -8.72 -10.08
CA ALA A 113 11.17 -9.54 -11.08
C ALA A 113 12.45 -10.20 -10.55
N THR A 114 13.08 -9.61 -9.54
CA THR A 114 14.28 -10.16 -8.88
C THR A 114 13.96 -10.87 -7.56
N LEU A 115 12.98 -10.38 -6.82
CA LEU A 115 12.69 -10.83 -5.46
C LEU A 115 11.71 -12.02 -5.41
N LEU A 116 10.78 -12.11 -6.36
CA LEU A 116 9.82 -13.23 -6.40
C LEU A 116 10.45 -14.49 -6.98
N PRO A 117 10.10 -15.67 -6.44
CA PRO A 117 10.47 -16.94 -7.04
C PRO A 117 9.96 -17.04 -8.49
N PRO A 118 10.69 -17.69 -9.41
CA PRO A 118 10.28 -17.84 -10.82
C PRO A 118 8.86 -18.37 -10.99
N SER A 119 8.43 -19.27 -10.12
CA SER A 119 7.07 -19.86 -10.12
C SER A 119 5.94 -18.83 -9.87
N ARG A 120 6.25 -17.68 -9.30
CA ARG A 120 5.26 -16.63 -9.02
C ARG A 120 5.32 -15.46 -9.99
N ARG A 121 6.41 -15.28 -10.72
CA ARG A 121 6.63 -14.14 -11.64
C ARG A 121 5.64 -14.12 -12.82
N GLY A 122 5.23 -15.28 -13.33
CA GLY A 122 4.34 -15.42 -14.47
C GLY A 122 2.88 -15.67 -14.12
N SER A 123 2.48 -15.56 -12.85
CA SER A 123 1.09 -15.75 -12.48
C SER A 123 0.22 -14.56 -12.92
N SER A 124 -1.06 -14.83 -13.24
CA SER A 124 -2.04 -13.76 -13.52
C SER A 124 -2.12 -12.73 -12.38
N TYR A 125 -1.93 -13.19 -11.16
CA TYR A 125 -1.89 -12.32 -9.98
C TYR A 125 -0.69 -11.36 -9.96
N ALA A 126 0.47 -11.77 -10.50
CA ALA A 126 1.64 -10.89 -10.57
C ALA A 126 1.39 -9.74 -11.56
N VAL A 127 0.69 -10.00 -12.66
CA VAL A 127 0.34 -8.97 -13.65
C VAL A 127 -0.61 -7.94 -13.02
N THR A 128 -1.73 -8.38 -12.45
CA THR A 128 -2.70 -7.46 -11.84
C THR A 128 -2.17 -6.82 -10.55
N GLY A 129 -1.33 -7.53 -9.81
CA GLY A 129 -0.70 -7.04 -8.58
C GLY A 129 0.31 -5.92 -8.82
N GLY A 130 0.98 -5.88 -9.98
CA GLY A 130 1.96 -4.84 -10.33
C GLY A 130 1.41 -3.73 -11.24
N THR A 131 0.17 -3.82 -11.71
CA THR A 131 -0.39 -2.86 -12.67
C THR A 131 -1.09 -1.71 -11.95
N LEU A 132 -0.60 -0.47 -12.13
CA LEU A 132 -1.13 0.72 -11.44
C LEU A 132 -2.60 1.02 -11.81
N SER A 133 -2.99 0.85 -13.07
CA SER A 133 -4.36 1.08 -13.54
C SER A 133 -5.40 0.17 -12.88
N VAL A 134 -4.98 -0.96 -12.33
CA VAL A 134 -5.87 -1.89 -11.61
C VAL A 134 -6.21 -1.39 -10.20
N ALA A 135 -5.41 -0.49 -9.62
CA ALA A 135 -5.54 -0.12 -8.21
C ALA A 135 -6.91 0.48 -7.85
N ALA A 136 -7.45 1.41 -8.68
CA ALA A 136 -8.77 1.99 -8.46
C ALA A 136 -9.87 0.95 -8.60
N GLY A 137 -9.83 0.16 -9.69
CA GLY A 137 -10.78 -0.91 -9.94
C GLY A 137 -10.75 -2.00 -8.85
N ARG A 138 -9.58 -2.31 -8.30
CA ARG A 138 -9.45 -3.25 -7.18
C ARG A 138 -10.17 -2.75 -5.93
N LEU A 139 -10.00 -1.47 -5.59
CA LEU A 139 -10.70 -0.88 -4.46
C LEU A 139 -12.22 -0.93 -4.65
N SER A 140 -12.70 -0.53 -5.84
CA SER A 140 -14.13 -0.62 -6.20
C SER A 140 -14.64 -2.06 -6.13
N PHE A 141 -13.92 -3.01 -6.72
CA PHE A 141 -14.30 -4.43 -6.74
C PHE A 141 -14.39 -5.03 -5.33
N VAL A 142 -13.35 -4.83 -4.51
CA VAL A 142 -13.26 -5.41 -3.16
C VAL A 142 -14.32 -4.84 -2.21
N LEU A 143 -14.69 -3.57 -2.39
CA LEU A 143 -15.72 -2.90 -1.59
C LEU A 143 -17.13 -2.98 -2.21
N GLY A 144 -17.26 -3.56 -3.40
CA GLY A 144 -18.53 -3.70 -4.10
C GLY A 144 -19.13 -2.38 -4.58
N LEU A 145 -18.29 -1.41 -4.96
CA LEU A 145 -18.71 -0.11 -5.45
C LEU A 145 -19.10 -0.21 -6.93
N HIS A 146 -20.12 0.53 -7.36
CA HIS A 146 -20.63 0.55 -8.74
C HIS A 146 -20.45 1.90 -9.44
N GLY A 147 -19.95 2.91 -8.75
CA GLY A 147 -19.64 4.20 -9.36
C GLY A 147 -18.46 4.13 -10.35
N PRO A 148 -18.28 5.18 -11.16
CA PRO A 148 -17.18 5.29 -12.14
C PRO A 148 -15.80 5.32 -11.49
#